data_ede119580b4119f9db4e2db186c3ec14
#
_entry.id   ede119580b4119f9db4e2db186c3ec14
#
_cell.length_a   1.000
_cell.length_b   1.000
_cell.length_c   1.000
_cell.angle_alpha   90.00
_cell.angle_beta   90.00
_cell.angle_gamma   90.00
#
_symmetry.space_group_name_H-M   'P 1'
#
loop_
_entity.id
_entity.type
_entity.pdbx_description
1 polymer ?
#
loop_
_entity_poly.entity_id
_entity_poly.type
_entity_poly.pdbx_seq_one_letter_code
_entity_poly.pdbx_strand_id
1 'polypeptide(L)'
;MKYIRLFVLLLIPLAFMACDRSKDNPGYDYLGKHDMYYTKFYKGYSPNPVFRDSMTNQLPPEGAVARGKIPFPYPGSNIAEKAVNQSKAGKELKNPVGVTPEVLADGKEHFRIFCSNCHGIDGKGDGYLYTSKLFPAKPTSLVDAYVQNKPDGEIYYVITYGSISGLMGAHGSQILPRDRWSIVNYLRELAK
;
A
#
# COMPACT_ATOMS: atom_id res chain seq x y z
N MET A 1 -28.16 -34.90 51.26
CA MET A 1 -28.04 -35.08 49.81
C MET A 1 -28.76 -34.02 48.97
N LYS A 2 -29.94 -33.52 49.38
CA LYS A 2 -30.69 -32.48 48.62
C LYS A 2 -29.95 -31.13 48.51
N TYR A 3 -29.29 -30.67 49.56
CA TYR A 3 -28.55 -29.40 49.61
C TYR A 3 -27.24 -29.44 48.80
N ILE A 4 -26.60 -30.58 48.70
CA ILE A 4 -25.39 -30.76 47.88
C ILE A 4 -25.74 -30.60 46.38
N ARG A 5 -26.87 -31.16 45.95
CA ARG A 5 -27.34 -31.00 44.56
C ARG A 5 -27.69 -29.55 44.23
N LEU A 6 -28.32 -28.84 45.17
CA LEU A 6 -28.65 -27.43 45.01
C LEU A 6 -27.40 -26.57 44.93
N PHE A 7 -26.38 -26.86 45.75
CA PHE A 7 -25.09 -26.14 45.75
C PHE A 7 -24.30 -26.36 44.46
N VAL A 8 -24.28 -27.57 43.93
CA VAL A 8 -23.64 -27.90 42.65
C VAL A 8 -24.35 -27.21 41.49
N LEU A 9 -25.71 -27.16 41.50
CA LEU A 9 -26.48 -26.46 40.47
C LEU A 9 -26.28 -24.96 40.48
N LEU A 10 -25.93 -24.37 41.63
CA LEU A 10 -25.63 -22.92 41.75
C LEU A 10 -24.19 -22.58 41.33
N LEU A 11 -23.25 -23.55 41.46
CA LEU A 11 -21.85 -23.34 41.07
C LEU A 11 -21.62 -23.43 39.55
N ILE A 12 -22.45 -24.18 38.83
CA ILE A 12 -22.34 -24.35 37.38
C ILE A 12 -22.47 -23.01 36.63
N PRO A 13 -23.52 -22.17 36.84
CA PRO A 13 -23.62 -20.89 36.16
C PRO A 13 -22.53 -19.88 36.58
N LEU A 14 -22.05 -19.95 37.85
CA LEU A 14 -20.91 -19.14 38.27
C LEU A 14 -19.62 -19.49 37.51
N ALA A 15 -19.38 -20.75 37.22
CA ALA A 15 -18.21 -21.17 36.43
C ALA A 15 -18.29 -20.70 34.97
N PHE A 16 -19.50 -20.64 34.41
CA PHE A 16 -19.67 -20.08 33.05
C PHE A 16 -19.52 -18.56 32.96
N MET A 17 -19.85 -17.84 34.03
CA MET A 17 -19.65 -16.38 34.09
C MET A 17 -18.17 -15.99 34.30
N ALA A 18 -17.34 -16.89 34.82
CA ALA A 18 -15.90 -16.63 34.99
C ALA A 18 -15.07 -16.72 33.67
N CYS A 19 -15.69 -17.18 32.58
CA CYS A 19 -15.05 -17.32 31.27
C CYS A 19 -15.40 -16.22 30.27
N ASP A 20 -15.79 -15.03 30.72
CA ASP A 20 -15.95 -13.88 29.83
C ASP A 20 -14.55 -13.38 29.43
N ARG A 21 -14.00 -14.09 28.46
CA ARG A 21 -12.83 -13.66 27.71
C ARG A 21 -13.32 -12.60 26.75
N SER A 22 -12.99 -11.36 27.00
CA SER A 22 -13.18 -10.28 26.04
C SER A 22 -12.65 -10.73 24.68
N LYS A 23 -13.49 -10.66 23.65
CA LYS A 23 -13.14 -11.06 22.26
C LYS A 23 -11.95 -10.32 21.69
N ASP A 24 -11.57 -9.23 22.32
CA ASP A 24 -10.51 -8.34 21.89
C ASP A 24 -9.15 -8.67 22.51
N ASN A 25 -9.10 -9.74 23.33
CA ASN A 25 -7.87 -10.13 23.99
C ASN A 25 -7.33 -11.47 23.46
N PRO A 26 -6.24 -11.49 22.69
CA PRO A 26 -5.70 -12.70 22.08
C PRO A 26 -4.97 -13.63 23.07
N GLY A 27 -5.34 -13.66 24.34
CA GLY A 27 -4.92 -14.72 25.25
C GLY A 27 -3.69 -14.46 26.11
N TYR A 28 -3.21 -13.23 26.20
CA TYR A 28 -2.08 -12.83 27.05
C TYR A 28 -2.50 -12.16 28.36
N ASP A 29 -3.69 -12.47 28.85
CA ASP A 29 -4.28 -11.84 30.03
C ASP A 29 -3.87 -12.55 31.34
N TYR A 30 -2.57 -12.84 31.48
CA TYR A 30 -2.08 -13.40 32.74
C TYR A 30 -2.14 -12.41 33.89
N LEU A 31 -1.96 -11.13 33.60
CA LEU A 31 -1.80 -10.09 34.58
C LEU A 31 -2.47 -8.79 34.11
N GLY A 32 -3.52 -8.87 33.32
CA GLY A 32 -4.17 -7.79 32.58
C GLY A 32 -4.50 -6.49 33.32
N LYS A 33 -4.13 -6.41 34.58
CA LYS A 33 -4.26 -5.19 35.40
C LYS A 33 -2.91 -4.53 35.72
N HIS A 34 -1.80 -5.19 35.44
CA HIS A 34 -0.50 -4.78 36.00
C HIS A 34 0.55 -4.39 34.97
N ASP A 35 0.37 -4.70 33.70
CA ASP A 35 1.28 -4.27 32.66
C ASP A 35 0.59 -3.35 31.64
N MET A 36 1.39 -2.78 30.73
CA MET A 36 0.91 -1.83 29.72
C MET A 36 0.31 -2.51 28.48
N TYR A 37 -0.19 -3.74 28.62
CA TYR A 37 -0.84 -4.45 27.51
C TYR A 37 -2.08 -3.67 27.02
N TYR A 38 -2.92 -3.22 27.95
CA TYR A 38 -4.01 -2.30 27.67
C TYR A 38 -3.56 -0.87 27.91
N THR A 39 -3.29 -0.17 26.83
CA THR A 39 -2.94 1.24 26.91
C THR A 39 -4.20 2.11 27.03
N LYS A 40 -4.11 3.19 27.79
CA LYS A 40 -5.20 4.19 27.90
C LYS A 40 -5.33 5.08 26.67
N PHE A 41 -4.35 5.06 25.77
CA PHE A 41 -4.41 5.82 24.52
C PHE A 41 -5.01 4.99 23.39
N TYR A 42 -5.64 5.65 22.44
CA TYR A 42 -6.20 5.03 21.26
C TYR A 42 -5.09 4.75 20.24
N LYS A 43 -4.99 3.52 19.78
CA LYS A 43 -4.04 3.12 18.73
C LYS A 43 -4.54 3.61 17.36
N GLY A 44 -3.63 3.85 16.41
CA GLY A 44 -3.92 4.47 15.12
C GLY A 44 -5.13 3.91 14.36
N TYR A 45 -5.37 2.60 14.40
CA TYR A 45 -6.51 1.96 13.72
C TYR A 45 -7.59 1.47 14.70
N SER A 46 -7.53 1.87 15.98
CA SER A 46 -8.60 1.54 16.93
C SER A 46 -9.76 2.54 16.86
N PRO A 47 -10.98 2.10 17.21
CA PRO A 47 -12.09 3.03 17.39
C PRO A 47 -11.77 4.08 18.45
N ASN A 48 -12.20 5.33 18.21
CA ASN A 48 -11.99 6.44 19.12
C ASN A 48 -13.30 7.22 19.30
N PRO A 49 -13.97 7.11 20.47
CA PRO A 49 -15.24 7.77 20.72
C PRO A 49 -15.14 9.30 20.87
N VAL A 50 -13.91 9.85 20.96
CA VAL A 50 -13.69 11.31 21.06
C VAL A 50 -14.01 12.01 19.74
N PHE A 51 -13.81 11.33 18.61
CA PHE A 51 -14.06 11.89 17.28
C PHE A 51 -15.44 11.49 16.76
N ARG A 52 -16.07 12.39 16.01
CA ARG A 52 -17.41 12.18 15.45
C ARG A 52 -17.49 10.99 14.49
N ASP A 53 -16.41 10.71 13.77
CA ASP A 53 -16.27 9.59 12.84
C ASP A 53 -15.79 8.30 13.52
N SER A 54 -15.58 8.35 14.83
CA SER A 54 -15.04 7.25 15.63
C SER A 54 -13.69 6.70 15.15
N MET A 55 -12.93 7.49 14.40
CA MET A 55 -11.60 7.10 13.87
C MET A 55 -10.47 7.77 14.65
N THR A 56 -9.48 6.99 15.07
CA THR A 56 -8.27 7.55 15.71
C THR A 56 -7.40 8.27 14.69
N ASN A 57 -7.21 7.69 13.50
CA ASN A 57 -6.47 8.33 12.41
C ASN A 57 -7.38 9.33 11.71
N GLN A 58 -7.14 10.60 11.94
CA GLN A 58 -7.86 11.68 11.29
C GLN A 58 -7.19 12.04 9.95
N LEU A 59 -7.99 12.46 8.99
CA LEU A 59 -7.45 13.05 7.76
C LEU A 59 -6.74 14.37 8.10
N PRO A 60 -5.61 14.66 7.44
CA PRO A 60 -4.95 15.94 7.62
C PRO A 60 -5.88 17.08 7.19
N PRO A 61 -5.74 18.28 7.81
CA PRO A 61 -6.48 19.46 7.36
C PRO A 61 -6.22 19.74 5.88
N GLU A 62 -7.22 20.34 5.21
CA GLU A 62 -7.09 20.73 3.81
C GLU A 62 -5.88 21.65 3.62
N GLY A 63 -5.09 21.38 2.57
CA GLY A 63 -3.85 22.10 2.30
C GLY A 63 -2.64 21.70 3.13
N ALA A 64 -2.79 20.79 4.10
CA ALA A 64 -1.65 20.32 4.89
C ALA A 64 -0.74 19.40 4.04
N VAL A 65 0.54 19.70 4.08
CA VAL A 65 1.59 18.91 3.41
C VAL A 65 2.48 18.29 4.48
N ALA A 66 2.63 16.98 4.45
CA ALA A 66 3.50 16.29 5.39
C ALA A 66 4.97 16.72 5.18
N ARG A 67 5.70 16.89 6.28
CA ARG A 67 7.12 17.27 6.25
C ARG A 67 7.91 16.26 5.39
N GLY A 68 8.72 16.77 4.46
CA GLY A 68 9.53 15.94 3.55
C GLY A 68 8.76 15.40 2.34
N LYS A 69 7.47 15.70 2.20
CA LYS A 69 6.69 15.35 1.00
C LYS A 69 6.49 16.58 0.12
N ILE A 70 6.73 16.41 -1.17
CA ILE A 70 6.42 17.45 -2.18
C ILE A 70 5.08 17.05 -2.80
N PRO A 71 4.08 17.94 -2.82
CA PRO A 71 2.83 17.68 -3.50
C PRO A 71 3.06 17.39 -4.98
N PHE A 72 2.41 16.36 -5.48
CA PHE A 72 2.48 16.03 -6.89
C PHE A 72 1.34 16.78 -7.61
N PRO A 73 1.64 17.70 -8.56
CA PRO A 73 0.65 18.64 -9.09
C PRO A 73 -0.33 18.04 -10.10
N TYR A 74 -0.25 16.72 -10.34
CA TYR A 74 -1.10 16.03 -11.30
C TYR A 74 -1.96 15.01 -10.54
N PRO A 75 -3.19 15.37 -10.09
CA PRO A 75 -4.06 14.46 -9.36
C PRO A 75 -4.47 13.26 -10.20
N GLY A 76 -4.77 12.13 -9.54
CA GLY A 76 -5.13 10.87 -10.17
C GLY A 76 -6.12 10.07 -9.34
N SER A 77 -7.05 10.75 -8.66
CA SER A 77 -8.01 10.13 -7.75
C SER A 77 -9.09 9.34 -8.49
N ASN A 78 -9.40 9.71 -9.72
CA ASN A 78 -10.40 9.08 -10.57
C ASN A 78 -9.91 8.89 -12.03
N ILE A 79 -10.68 8.12 -12.80
CA ILE A 79 -10.33 7.77 -14.19
C ILE A 79 -10.21 9.02 -15.09
N ALA A 80 -11.11 10.01 -14.94
CA ALA A 80 -11.11 11.21 -15.76
C ALA A 80 -9.86 12.06 -15.50
N GLU A 81 -9.48 12.23 -14.23
CA GLU A 81 -8.24 12.91 -13.84
C GLU A 81 -7.02 12.17 -14.38
N LYS A 82 -6.98 10.83 -14.26
CA LYS A 82 -5.87 10.03 -14.80
C LYS A 82 -5.71 10.22 -16.29
N ALA A 83 -6.78 10.21 -17.07
CA ALA A 83 -6.73 10.36 -18.52
C ALA A 83 -6.12 11.71 -18.95
N VAL A 84 -6.52 12.79 -18.29
CA VAL A 84 -6.02 14.14 -18.58
C VAL A 84 -4.59 14.34 -18.06
N ASN A 85 -4.37 14.01 -16.79
CA ASN A 85 -3.11 14.34 -16.10
C ASN A 85 -1.96 13.41 -16.48
N GLN A 86 -2.21 12.18 -16.93
CA GLN A 86 -1.17 11.32 -17.47
C GLN A 86 -0.49 11.95 -18.69
N SER A 87 -1.29 12.43 -19.64
CA SER A 87 -0.76 13.11 -20.83
C SER A 87 -0.07 14.43 -20.48
N LYS A 88 -0.66 15.21 -19.55
CA LYS A 88 -0.09 16.47 -19.08
C LYS A 88 1.26 16.24 -18.38
N ALA A 89 1.32 15.29 -17.47
CA ALA A 89 2.57 14.88 -16.80
C ALA A 89 3.64 14.45 -17.81
N GLY A 90 3.25 13.71 -18.86
CA GLY A 90 4.18 13.32 -19.93
C GLY A 90 4.82 14.50 -20.65
N LYS A 91 4.06 15.58 -20.88
CA LYS A 91 4.56 16.78 -21.56
C LYS A 91 5.43 17.66 -20.66
N GLU A 92 5.04 17.81 -19.41
CA GLU A 92 5.59 18.82 -18.51
C GLU A 92 6.70 18.27 -17.61
N LEU A 93 6.61 17.00 -17.18
CA LEU A 93 7.59 16.41 -16.29
C LEU A 93 8.83 15.93 -17.03
N LYS A 94 9.95 16.33 -16.52
CA LYS A 94 11.27 15.84 -16.93
C LYS A 94 11.87 15.06 -15.76
N ASN A 95 12.58 13.99 -16.07
CA ASN A 95 13.29 13.24 -15.06
C ASN A 95 14.41 14.09 -14.45
N PRO A 96 14.35 14.45 -13.17
CA PRO A 96 15.39 15.25 -12.52
C PRO A 96 16.59 14.41 -12.08
N VAL A 97 16.51 13.08 -12.19
CA VAL A 97 17.54 12.15 -11.72
C VAL A 97 18.41 11.74 -12.90
N GLY A 98 19.69 12.12 -12.86
CA GLY A 98 20.66 11.74 -13.89
C GLY A 98 20.88 10.22 -13.95
N VAL A 99 21.28 9.72 -15.11
CA VAL A 99 21.59 8.30 -15.30
C VAL A 99 23.03 8.05 -14.84
N THR A 100 23.17 7.36 -13.70
CA THR A 100 24.46 6.87 -13.18
C THR A 100 24.36 5.37 -12.87
N PRO A 101 25.50 4.66 -12.76
CA PRO A 101 25.46 3.24 -12.37
C PRO A 101 24.69 2.98 -11.08
N GLU A 102 24.82 3.86 -10.09
CA GLU A 102 24.15 3.75 -8.79
C GLU A 102 22.64 3.93 -8.96
N VAL A 103 22.20 4.93 -9.73
CA VAL A 103 20.78 5.18 -10.01
C VAL A 103 20.15 4.01 -10.77
N LEU A 104 20.90 3.41 -11.71
CA LEU A 104 20.43 2.22 -12.44
C LEU A 104 20.33 1.01 -11.51
N ALA A 105 21.28 0.83 -10.59
CA ALA A 105 21.23 -0.25 -9.60
C ALA A 105 20.04 -0.08 -8.65
N ASP A 106 19.80 1.13 -8.14
CA ASP A 106 18.62 1.46 -7.31
C ASP A 106 17.31 1.21 -8.09
N GLY A 107 17.24 1.67 -9.33
CA GLY A 107 16.08 1.47 -10.21
C GLY A 107 15.80 -0.01 -10.46
N LYS A 108 16.84 -0.81 -10.71
CA LYS A 108 16.75 -2.27 -10.88
C LYS A 108 16.23 -2.96 -9.63
N GLU A 109 16.73 -2.58 -8.46
CA GLU A 109 16.30 -3.19 -7.20
C GLU A 109 14.84 -2.87 -6.90
N HIS A 110 14.42 -1.61 -7.03
CA HIS A 110 13.03 -1.23 -6.87
C HIS A 110 12.10 -1.88 -7.91
N PHE A 111 12.55 -1.98 -9.16
CA PHE A 111 11.82 -2.71 -10.20
C PHE A 111 11.63 -4.20 -9.82
N ARG A 112 12.69 -4.84 -9.34
CA ARG A 112 12.65 -6.23 -8.89
C ARG A 112 11.63 -6.44 -7.77
N ILE A 113 11.58 -5.51 -6.79
CA ILE A 113 10.70 -5.61 -5.63
C ILE A 113 9.23 -5.35 -6.01
N PHE A 114 8.96 -4.28 -6.76
CA PHE A 114 7.60 -3.77 -6.94
C PHE A 114 6.96 -4.14 -8.28
N CYS A 115 7.75 -4.41 -9.31
CA CYS A 115 7.26 -4.50 -10.69
C CYS A 115 7.36 -5.92 -11.27
N SER A 116 8.44 -6.66 -10.93
CA SER A 116 8.78 -7.92 -11.62
C SER A 116 7.74 -9.02 -11.43
N ASN A 117 6.99 -9.04 -10.34
CA ASN A 117 5.94 -10.04 -10.11
C ASN A 117 4.86 -10.03 -11.19
N CYS A 118 4.54 -8.84 -11.71
CA CYS A 118 3.58 -8.69 -12.80
C CYS A 118 4.28 -8.58 -14.15
N HIS A 119 5.31 -7.73 -14.27
CA HIS A 119 5.92 -7.39 -15.54
C HIS A 119 7.03 -8.34 -15.99
N GLY A 120 7.46 -9.28 -15.13
CA GLY A 120 8.60 -10.15 -15.39
C GLY A 120 9.94 -9.46 -15.13
N ILE A 121 10.98 -10.25 -14.95
CA ILE A 121 12.32 -9.72 -14.66
C ILE A 121 12.92 -8.94 -15.84
N ASP A 122 12.52 -9.33 -17.04
CA ASP A 122 12.91 -8.68 -18.31
C ASP A 122 11.89 -7.65 -18.78
N GLY A 123 10.85 -7.36 -17.99
CA GLY A 123 9.83 -6.38 -18.33
C GLY A 123 8.86 -6.76 -19.46
N LYS A 124 8.79 -8.04 -19.85
CA LYS A 124 7.99 -8.52 -21.02
C LYS A 124 6.52 -8.79 -20.70
N GLY A 125 6.07 -8.52 -19.48
CA GLY A 125 4.69 -8.77 -19.06
C GLY A 125 4.40 -10.26 -18.79
N ASP A 126 5.43 -11.04 -18.50
CA ASP A 126 5.39 -12.48 -18.24
C ASP A 126 5.74 -12.84 -16.80
N GLY A 127 5.46 -11.92 -15.89
CA GLY A 127 5.72 -12.12 -14.47
C GLY A 127 4.92 -13.29 -13.87
N TYR A 128 5.33 -13.71 -12.69
CA TYR A 128 4.78 -14.87 -12.00
C TYR A 128 3.25 -14.82 -11.84
N LEU A 129 2.69 -13.67 -11.51
CA LEU A 129 1.24 -13.54 -11.32
C LEU A 129 0.45 -13.85 -12.60
N TYR A 130 1.00 -13.53 -13.77
CA TYR A 130 0.37 -13.84 -15.04
C TYR A 130 0.62 -15.30 -15.44
N THR A 131 1.87 -15.76 -15.38
CA THR A 131 2.24 -17.12 -15.82
C THR A 131 1.61 -18.22 -14.96
N SER A 132 1.41 -17.95 -13.66
CA SER A 132 0.69 -18.84 -12.74
C SER A 132 -0.83 -18.74 -12.85
N LYS A 133 -1.37 -17.87 -13.72
CA LYS A 133 -2.81 -17.60 -13.89
C LYS A 133 -3.51 -17.04 -12.66
N LEU A 134 -2.77 -16.52 -11.70
CA LEU A 134 -3.31 -15.80 -10.54
C LEU A 134 -3.84 -14.42 -10.94
N PHE A 135 -3.32 -13.84 -12.01
CA PHE A 135 -3.80 -12.61 -12.60
C PHE A 135 -4.17 -12.85 -14.07
N PRO A 136 -5.45 -12.67 -14.48
CA PRO A 136 -5.94 -13.12 -15.77
C PRO A 136 -5.48 -12.25 -16.94
N ALA A 137 -5.20 -10.97 -16.71
CA ALA A 137 -4.80 -10.03 -17.75
C ALA A 137 -3.28 -10.01 -17.91
N LYS A 138 -2.79 -10.16 -19.14
CA LYS A 138 -1.35 -10.02 -19.42
C LYS A 138 -0.91 -8.59 -19.14
N PRO A 139 0.06 -8.35 -18.26
CA PRO A 139 0.64 -7.04 -18.06
C PRO A 139 1.29 -6.50 -19.33
N THR A 140 1.22 -5.19 -19.52
CA THR A 140 1.88 -4.54 -20.66
C THR A 140 3.38 -4.79 -20.61
N SER A 141 3.98 -5.16 -21.74
CA SER A 141 5.42 -5.21 -21.89
C SER A 141 6.02 -3.80 -21.73
N LEU A 142 7.00 -3.67 -20.88
CA LEU A 142 7.66 -2.39 -20.57
C LEU A 142 8.83 -2.10 -21.53
N VAL A 143 9.29 -3.11 -22.26
CA VAL A 143 10.41 -3.00 -23.20
C VAL A 143 9.97 -2.78 -24.64
N ASP A 144 8.67 -2.92 -24.94
CA ASP A 144 8.13 -2.74 -26.29
C ASP A 144 7.97 -1.25 -26.65
N ALA A 145 7.93 -0.98 -27.94
CA ALA A 145 7.79 0.38 -28.48
C ALA A 145 6.60 1.15 -27.90
N TYR A 146 5.50 0.47 -27.57
CA TYR A 146 4.34 1.13 -26.96
C TYR A 146 4.68 1.88 -25.66
N VAL A 147 5.49 1.30 -24.77
CA VAL A 147 5.91 1.95 -23.53
C VAL A 147 7.16 2.80 -23.76
N GLN A 148 8.10 2.33 -24.59
CA GLN A 148 9.36 3.03 -24.81
C GLN A 148 9.19 4.35 -25.55
N ASN A 149 8.14 4.53 -26.35
CA ASN A 149 7.80 5.80 -27.00
C ASN A 149 7.06 6.80 -26.08
N LYS A 150 6.63 6.36 -24.88
CA LYS A 150 6.00 7.29 -23.92
C LYS A 150 7.04 8.19 -23.26
N PRO A 151 6.69 9.47 -23.00
CA PRO A 151 7.55 10.35 -22.21
C PRO A 151 7.76 9.81 -20.79
N ASP A 152 8.93 10.07 -20.21
CA ASP A 152 9.28 9.63 -18.84
C ASP A 152 8.27 10.08 -17.78
N GLY A 153 7.76 11.32 -17.94
CA GLY A 153 6.73 11.86 -17.04
C GLY A 153 5.42 11.06 -17.08
N GLU A 154 5.06 10.48 -18.23
CA GLU A 154 3.88 9.63 -18.35
C GLU A 154 4.08 8.29 -17.63
N ILE A 155 5.26 7.67 -17.79
CA ILE A 155 5.61 6.43 -17.08
C ILE A 155 5.65 6.68 -15.56
N TYR A 156 6.29 7.77 -15.14
CA TYR A 156 6.33 8.18 -13.74
C TYR A 156 4.93 8.39 -13.16
N TYR A 157 4.03 9.02 -13.93
CA TYR A 157 2.64 9.22 -13.52
C TYR A 157 1.92 7.87 -13.29
N VAL A 158 2.08 6.92 -14.23
CA VAL A 158 1.47 5.59 -14.10
C VAL A 158 2.02 4.83 -12.88
N ILE A 159 3.32 4.90 -12.62
CA ILE A 159 3.89 4.33 -11.39
C ILE A 159 3.27 4.99 -10.16
N THR A 160 3.02 6.29 -10.19
CA THR A 160 2.50 7.04 -9.04
C THR A 160 1.04 6.73 -8.73
N TYR A 161 0.15 6.78 -9.74
CA TYR A 161 -1.30 6.68 -9.57
C TYR A 161 -1.93 5.39 -10.11
N GLY A 162 -1.13 4.53 -10.72
CA GLY A 162 -1.63 3.34 -11.40
C GLY A 162 -2.17 3.64 -12.80
N SER A 163 -2.52 2.58 -13.53
CA SER A 163 -3.07 2.69 -14.88
C SER A 163 -4.49 3.26 -14.90
N ILE A 164 -4.89 3.83 -16.03
CA ILE A 164 -6.27 4.30 -16.27
C ILE A 164 -7.25 3.13 -16.16
N SER A 165 -6.88 1.95 -16.65
CA SER A 165 -7.70 0.74 -16.58
C SER A 165 -7.91 0.20 -15.14
N GLY A 166 -7.11 0.66 -14.17
CA GLY A 166 -7.13 0.17 -12.80
C GLY A 166 -6.45 -1.19 -12.60
N LEU A 167 -5.98 -1.85 -13.67
CA LEU A 167 -5.30 -3.15 -13.57
C LEU A 167 -3.93 -3.05 -12.90
N MET A 168 -3.22 -1.95 -13.10
CA MET A 168 -2.01 -1.62 -12.37
C MET A 168 -2.35 -0.68 -11.22
N GLY A 169 -2.06 -1.08 -10.00
CA GLY A 169 -2.26 -0.27 -8.80
C GLY A 169 -1.29 0.91 -8.68
N ALA A 170 -1.61 1.84 -7.79
CA ALA A 170 -0.75 2.99 -7.47
C ALA A 170 0.40 2.58 -6.54
N HIS A 171 1.61 3.01 -6.84
CA HIS A 171 2.81 2.78 -6.02
C HIS A 171 3.34 4.07 -5.36
N GLY A 172 2.64 5.18 -5.54
CA GLY A 172 3.07 6.49 -5.04
C GLY A 172 3.25 6.59 -3.53
N SER A 173 2.51 5.77 -2.76
CA SER A 173 2.64 5.70 -1.29
C SER A 173 3.77 4.77 -0.82
N GLN A 174 4.20 3.84 -1.66
CA GLN A 174 5.18 2.80 -1.32
C GLN A 174 6.60 3.13 -1.78
N ILE A 175 6.73 3.84 -2.90
CA ILE A 175 8.01 4.15 -3.53
C ILE A 175 8.24 5.66 -3.46
N LEU A 176 9.40 6.07 -2.96
CA LEU A 176 9.76 7.49 -2.89
C LEU A 176 9.85 8.13 -4.28
N PRO A 177 9.60 9.44 -4.42
CA PRO A 177 9.64 10.13 -5.71
C PRO A 177 10.95 9.93 -6.49
N ARG A 178 12.10 9.99 -5.80
CA ARG A 178 13.41 9.75 -6.42
C ARG A 178 13.52 8.34 -6.99
N ASP A 179 13.08 7.34 -6.22
CA ASP A 179 13.22 5.93 -6.60
C ASP A 179 12.30 5.59 -7.77
N ARG A 180 11.11 6.21 -7.86
CA ARG A 180 10.25 6.10 -9.06
C ARG A 180 10.96 6.61 -10.32
N TRP A 181 11.72 7.71 -10.22
CA TRP A 181 12.52 8.21 -11.32
C TRP A 181 13.71 7.29 -11.66
N SER A 182 14.32 6.67 -10.65
CA SER A 182 15.35 5.65 -10.86
C SER A 182 14.80 4.42 -11.58
N ILE A 183 13.56 4.00 -11.25
CA ILE A 183 12.86 2.95 -12.01
C ILE A 183 12.66 3.36 -13.47
N VAL A 184 12.23 4.59 -13.76
CA VAL A 184 12.08 5.07 -15.14
C VAL A 184 13.41 4.99 -15.91
N ASN A 185 14.52 5.43 -15.30
CA ASN A 185 15.85 5.27 -15.89
C ASN A 185 16.20 3.82 -16.18
N TYR A 186 15.92 2.94 -15.22
CA TYR A 186 16.18 1.50 -15.39
C TYR A 186 15.33 0.88 -16.50
N LEU A 187 14.06 1.29 -16.66
CA LEU A 187 13.21 0.80 -17.76
C LEU A 187 13.75 1.18 -19.13
N ARG A 188 14.40 2.35 -19.26
CA ARG A 188 15.08 2.75 -20.50
C ARG A 188 16.33 1.91 -20.77
N GLU A 189 17.04 1.53 -19.73
CA GLU A 189 18.22 0.65 -19.85
C GLU A 189 17.82 -0.79 -20.18
N LEU A 190 16.76 -1.30 -19.54
CA LEU A 190 16.25 -2.65 -19.73
C LEU A 190 15.80 -2.93 -21.17
N ALA A 191 15.42 -1.90 -21.91
CA ALA A 191 14.92 -2.00 -23.30
C ALA A 191 16.01 -1.88 -24.37
N LYS A 192 17.29 -1.66 -23.98
CA LYS A 192 18.43 -1.65 -24.90
C LYS A 192 18.86 -3.04 -25.27
#